data_00f742691fc6065b8d5a8ffb784ae8d3
#
_entry.id   00f742691fc6065b8d5a8ffb784ae8d3
#
_cell.length_a   1.000
_cell.length_b   1.000
_cell.length_c   1.000
_cell.angle_alpha   90.00
_cell.angle_beta   90.00
_cell.angle_gamma   90.00
#
_symmetry.space_group_name_H-M   'P 1'
#
loop_
_entity.id
_entity.type
_entity.pdbx_description
1 polymer ?
#
loop_
_entity_poly.entity_id
_entity_poly.type
_entity_poly.pdbx_seq_one_letter_code
_entity_poly.pdbx_strand_id
1 'polypeptide(L)'
;MSGYSVHLVDGTFELFRCFHGAPRVRTDDGREVGAVRGLLATLVSLLGQPEVTHVAVAFDSVVAPPPVRGRQTDEVLIASQAGLAASAVRALGLTVWPTGRYQADEMIATAASRFAGDVSVRQVVICSNDKDFHQCVRGERVVCLDRVRKVLTDEAGVRAKYGVVPQQIPDL
;
A
#
# COMPACT_ATOMS: atom_id res chain seq x y z
N MET A 1 -0.99 -2.23 -27.94
CA MET A 1 -2.22 -2.69 -27.29
C MET A 1 -2.33 -2.01 -25.94
N SER A 2 -3.41 -1.28 -25.70
CA SER A 2 -3.68 -0.62 -24.40
C SER A 2 -4.15 -1.66 -23.40
N GLY A 3 -3.23 -2.21 -22.62
CA GLY A 3 -3.58 -3.09 -21.50
C GLY A 3 -3.75 -2.29 -20.21
N TYR A 4 -4.38 -2.91 -19.20
CA TYR A 4 -4.61 -2.30 -17.89
C TYR A 4 -3.32 -2.19 -17.08
N SER A 5 -3.20 -1.11 -16.31
CA SER A 5 -2.19 -0.96 -15.26
C SER A 5 -2.88 -1.13 -13.90
N VAL A 6 -2.43 -2.13 -13.13
CA VAL A 6 -3.00 -2.46 -11.83
C VAL A 6 -2.06 -1.98 -10.73
N HIS A 7 -2.54 -1.07 -9.89
CA HIS A 7 -1.81 -0.55 -8.75
C HIS A 7 -2.28 -1.23 -7.46
N LEU A 8 -1.36 -1.91 -6.79
CA LEU A 8 -1.59 -2.63 -5.54
C LEU A 8 -0.99 -1.81 -4.40
N VAL A 9 -1.84 -1.23 -3.57
CA VAL A 9 -1.42 -0.30 -2.52
C VAL A 9 -1.43 -1.02 -1.17
N ASP A 10 -0.31 -0.95 -0.48
CA ASP A 10 -0.20 -1.32 0.93
C ASP A 10 -0.85 -0.23 1.78
N GLY A 11 -2.11 -0.46 2.14
CA GLY A 11 -2.93 0.50 2.86
C GLY A 11 -2.49 0.67 4.32
N THR A 12 -1.99 -0.39 4.95
CA THR A 12 -1.47 -0.33 6.32
C THR A 12 -0.21 0.52 6.38
N PHE A 13 0.73 0.28 5.48
CA PHE A 13 1.95 1.09 5.37
C PHE A 13 1.62 2.55 5.07
N GLU A 14 0.74 2.81 4.10
CA GLU A 14 0.35 4.19 3.74
C GLU A 14 -0.35 4.91 4.90
N LEU A 15 -1.21 4.22 5.66
CA LEU A 15 -1.86 4.79 6.85
C LEU A 15 -0.84 5.14 7.93
N PHE A 16 0.11 4.22 8.21
CA PHE A 16 1.21 4.44 9.13
C PHE A 16 2.05 5.66 8.71
N ARG A 17 2.45 5.71 7.45
CA ARG A 17 3.22 6.82 6.89
C ARG A 17 2.47 8.15 7.01
N CYS A 18 1.18 8.17 6.70
CA CYS A 18 0.34 9.37 6.82
C CYS A 18 0.14 9.79 8.27
N PHE A 19 0.09 8.86 9.21
CA PHE A 19 -0.01 9.17 10.64
C PHE A 19 1.20 9.98 11.14
N HIS A 20 2.39 9.66 10.67
CA HIS A 20 3.63 10.37 11.06
C HIS A 20 3.93 11.58 10.18
N GLY A 21 3.44 11.62 8.94
CA GLY A 21 3.79 12.66 7.95
C GLY A 21 2.70 13.68 7.66
N ALA A 22 1.43 13.38 7.94
CA ALA A 22 0.33 14.32 7.72
C ALA A 22 0.02 15.15 8.96
N PRO A 23 -0.55 16.36 8.82
CA PRO A 23 -1.03 17.13 9.97
C PRO A 23 -2.08 16.38 10.78
N ARG A 24 -1.98 16.46 12.10
CA ARG A 24 -3.01 15.94 13.00
C ARG A 24 -4.32 16.70 12.79
N VAL A 25 -5.39 15.97 12.67
CA VAL A 25 -6.74 16.52 12.47
C VAL A 25 -7.72 15.78 13.37
N ARG A 26 -8.50 16.53 14.14
CA ARG A 26 -9.57 15.98 14.97
C ARG A 26 -10.92 16.40 14.43
N THR A 27 -11.88 15.49 14.53
CA THR A 27 -13.30 15.76 14.31
C THR A 27 -13.88 16.50 15.52
N ASP A 28 -15.09 17.05 15.39
CA ASP A 28 -15.78 17.78 16.47
C ASP A 28 -16.03 16.90 17.71
N ASP A 29 -16.18 15.59 17.50
CA ASP A 29 -16.29 14.57 18.58
C ASP A 29 -14.91 14.11 19.11
N GLY A 30 -13.81 14.77 18.71
CA GLY A 30 -12.47 14.59 19.24
C GLY A 30 -11.67 13.42 18.65
N ARG A 31 -12.19 12.69 17.66
CA ARG A 31 -11.47 11.57 17.02
C ARG A 31 -10.33 12.08 16.14
N GLU A 32 -9.16 11.46 16.27
CA GLU A 32 -8.03 11.70 15.38
C GLU A 32 -8.27 11.05 14.01
N VAL A 33 -8.19 11.83 12.93
CA VAL A 33 -8.46 11.39 11.54
C VAL A 33 -7.41 11.89 10.55
N GLY A 34 -6.31 12.47 11.02
CA GLY A 34 -5.26 13.06 10.17
C GLY A 34 -4.65 12.04 9.22
N ALA A 35 -4.37 10.81 9.69
CA ALA A 35 -3.83 9.75 8.86
C ALA A 35 -4.80 9.33 7.74
N VAL A 36 -6.09 9.21 8.06
CA VAL A 36 -7.12 8.88 7.04
C VAL A 36 -7.20 9.98 5.98
N ARG A 37 -7.20 11.25 6.37
CA ARG A 37 -7.19 12.36 5.41
C ARG A 37 -5.95 12.35 4.53
N GLY A 38 -4.77 12.09 5.12
CA GLY A 38 -3.52 11.96 4.38
C GLY A 38 -3.59 10.81 3.37
N LEU A 39 -4.06 9.64 3.80
CA LEU A 39 -4.25 8.47 2.93
C LEU A 39 -5.18 8.80 1.75
N LEU A 40 -6.35 9.38 2.00
CA LEU A 40 -7.27 9.75 0.94
C LEU A 40 -6.65 10.74 -0.05
N ALA A 41 -5.95 11.77 0.44
CA ALA A 41 -5.27 12.73 -0.42
C ALA A 41 -4.23 12.05 -1.34
N THR A 42 -3.45 11.10 -0.81
CA THR A 42 -2.47 10.36 -1.62
C THR A 42 -3.13 9.44 -2.65
N LEU A 43 -4.26 8.79 -2.30
CA LEU A 43 -5.01 7.95 -3.24
C LEU A 43 -5.68 8.77 -4.34
N VAL A 44 -6.27 9.91 -4.01
CA VAL A 44 -6.83 10.83 -5.03
C VAL A 44 -5.74 11.32 -5.98
N SER A 45 -4.55 11.64 -5.45
CA SER A 45 -3.39 12.00 -6.29
C SER A 45 -2.95 10.85 -7.20
N LEU A 46 -3.01 9.59 -6.71
CA LEU A 46 -2.72 8.41 -7.53
C LEU A 46 -3.75 8.25 -8.65
N LEU A 47 -5.03 8.37 -8.33
CA LEU A 47 -6.13 8.25 -9.30
C LEU A 47 -6.11 9.34 -10.39
N GLY A 48 -5.49 10.48 -10.11
CA GLY A 48 -5.32 11.56 -11.10
C GLY A 48 -4.23 11.30 -12.14
N GLN A 49 -3.45 10.22 -12.02
CA GLN A 49 -2.39 9.88 -12.96
C GLN A 49 -2.98 9.11 -14.16
N PRO A 50 -2.69 9.52 -15.40
CA PRO A 50 -3.33 8.96 -16.59
C PRO A 50 -3.00 7.48 -16.84
N GLU A 51 -1.88 7.00 -16.33
CA GLU A 51 -1.45 5.60 -16.44
C GLU A 51 -2.16 4.67 -15.44
N VAL A 52 -2.82 5.20 -14.42
CA VAL A 52 -3.51 4.43 -13.38
C VAL A 52 -4.89 4.05 -13.85
N THR A 53 -5.14 2.76 -14.08
CA THR A 53 -6.44 2.28 -14.55
C THR A 53 -7.21 1.50 -13.49
N HIS A 54 -6.51 0.72 -12.66
CA HIS A 54 -7.10 -0.08 -11.59
C HIS A 54 -6.28 0.06 -10.31
N VAL A 55 -6.98 0.21 -9.19
CA VAL A 55 -6.35 0.33 -7.87
C VAL A 55 -7.04 -0.62 -6.90
N ALA A 56 -6.25 -1.42 -6.19
CA ALA A 56 -6.69 -2.18 -5.03
C ALA A 56 -5.83 -1.81 -3.82
N VAL A 57 -6.46 -1.75 -2.65
CA VAL A 57 -5.79 -1.39 -1.39
C VAL A 57 -5.98 -2.52 -0.40
N ALA A 58 -4.88 -3.06 0.13
CA ALA A 58 -4.89 -4.09 1.17
C ALA A 58 -4.58 -3.47 2.53
N PHE A 59 -5.34 -3.89 3.55
CA PHE A 59 -5.09 -3.48 4.94
C PHE A 59 -4.92 -4.71 5.81
N ASP A 60 -3.97 -4.67 6.74
CA ASP A 60 -3.85 -5.69 7.78
C ASP A 60 -5.02 -5.62 8.77
N SER A 61 -5.32 -6.77 9.36
CA SER A 61 -6.20 -6.84 10.53
C SER A 61 -5.47 -6.23 11.73
N VAL A 62 -5.60 -4.92 11.89
CA VAL A 62 -4.94 -4.22 12.99
C VAL A 62 -5.76 -4.42 14.26
N VAL A 63 -5.25 -5.23 15.17
CA VAL A 63 -5.75 -5.31 16.55
C VAL A 63 -5.02 -4.25 17.36
N ALA A 64 -5.76 -3.26 17.86
CA ALA A 64 -5.16 -2.25 18.73
C ALA A 64 -4.60 -2.91 19.99
N PRO A 65 -3.32 -2.68 20.35
CA PRO A 65 -2.81 -3.14 21.64
C PRO A 65 -3.55 -2.44 22.77
N PRO A 66 -3.71 -3.08 23.95
CA PRO A 66 -4.34 -2.44 25.08
C PRO A 66 -3.57 -1.18 25.50
N PRO A 67 -4.26 -0.09 25.88
CA PRO A 67 -3.60 1.15 26.27
C PRO A 67 -2.73 0.93 27.51
N VAL A 68 -1.46 1.32 27.43
CA VAL A 68 -0.53 1.23 28.55
C VAL A 68 -0.72 2.44 29.46
N ARG A 69 -1.10 2.22 30.74
CA ARG A 69 -1.28 3.25 31.78
C ARG A 69 -2.16 4.45 31.36
N GLY A 70 -3.25 4.20 30.62
CA GLY A 70 -4.20 5.26 30.22
C GLY A 70 -3.66 6.24 29.16
N ARG A 71 -2.46 6.01 28.60
CA ARG A 71 -1.93 6.79 27.47
C ARG A 71 -2.29 6.09 26.15
N GLN A 72 -2.82 6.86 25.22
CA GLN A 72 -2.94 6.40 23.82
C GLN A 72 -1.54 6.48 23.19
N THR A 73 -0.97 5.30 22.87
CA THR A 73 0.25 5.22 22.06
C THR A 73 -0.08 5.50 20.59
N ASP A 74 0.94 5.82 19.79
CA ASP A 74 0.76 6.02 18.34
C ASP A 74 0.16 4.78 17.68
N GLU A 75 0.52 3.58 18.12
CA GLU A 75 -0.04 2.32 17.61
C GLU A 75 -1.55 2.21 17.87
N VAL A 76 -2.01 2.59 19.06
CA VAL A 76 -3.46 2.62 19.39
C VAL A 76 -4.18 3.65 18.51
N LEU A 77 -3.57 4.81 18.30
CA LEU A 77 -4.16 5.86 17.47
C LEU A 77 -4.21 5.46 15.98
N ILE A 78 -3.18 4.80 15.47
CA ILE A 78 -3.17 4.27 14.09
C ILE A 78 -4.24 3.18 13.96
N ALA A 79 -4.26 2.21 14.87
CA ALA A 79 -5.24 1.13 14.87
C ALA A 79 -6.68 1.64 14.93
N SER A 80 -6.95 2.70 15.71
CA SER A 80 -8.28 3.32 15.81
C SER A 80 -8.75 3.93 14.48
N GLN A 81 -7.83 4.29 13.58
CA GLN A 81 -8.14 4.87 12.28
C GLN A 81 -8.26 3.82 11.17
N ALA A 82 -7.79 2.58 11.36
CA ALA A 82 -7.74 1.55 10.30
C ALA A 82 -9.12 1.21 9.71
N GLY A 83 -10.12 1.02 10.57
CA GLY A 83 -11.50 0.74 10.13
C GLY A 83 -12.12 1.90 9.33
N LEU A 84 -11.89 3.13 9.78
CA LEU A 84 -12.34 4.33 9.08
C LEU A 84 -11.59 4.49 7.74
N ALA A 85 -10.28 4.22 7.72
CA ALA A 85 -9.47 4.26 6.50
C ALA A 85 -10.02 3.29 5.44
N ALA A 86 -10.25 2.03 5.80
CA ALA A 86 -10.81 1.04 4.89
C ALA A 86 -12.21 1.45 4.37
N SER A 87 -13.06 2.00 5.23
CA SER A 87 -14.39 2.48 4.85
C SER A 87 -14.32 3.68 3.91
N ALA A 88 -13.43 4.63 4.19
CA ALA A 88 -13.23 5.81 3.36
C ALA A 88 -12.66 5.47 1.98
N VAL A 89 -11.73 4.50 1.91
CA VAL A 89 -11.19 4.00 0.64
C VAL A 89 -12.28 3.32 -0.20
N ARG A 90 -13.17 2.53 0.42
CA ARG A 90 -14.34 1.98 -0.29
C ARG A 90 -15.27 3.08 -0.79
N ALA A 91 -15.49 4.13 -0.01
CA ALA A 91 -16.32 5.26 -0.41
C ALA A 91 -15.75 6.06 -1.61
N LEU A 92 -14.43 6.00 -1.85
CA LEU A 92 -13.80 6.48 -3.09
C LEU A 92 -14.06 5.59 -4.31
N GLY A 93 -14.76 4.46 -4.14
CA GLY A 93 -15.00 3.48 -5.21
C GLY A 93 -13.82 2.53 -5.47
N LEU A 94 -12.82 2.50 -4.59
CA LEU A 94 -11.67 1.62 -4.73
C LEU A 94 -11.93 0.23 -4.14
N THR A 95 -11.31 -0.77 -4.75
CA THR A 95 -11.31 -2.13 -4.21
C THR A 95 -10.48 -2.18 -2.94
N VAL A 96 -11.09 -2.61 -1.85
CA VAL A 96 -10.42 -2.85 -0.57
C VAL A 96 -10.44 -4.33 -0.25
N TRP A 97 -9.27 -4.91 -0.07
CA TRP A 97 -9.14 -6.29 0.38
C TRP A 97 -9.10 -6.33 1.90
N PRO A 98 -10.11 -6.93 2.53
CA PRO A 98 -10.09 -7.14 3.96
C PRO A 98 -9.13 -8.28 4.25
N THR A 99 -8.16 -8.03 5.10
CA THR A 99 -7.33 -9.10 5.63
C THR A 99 -8.02 -9.74 6.82
N GLY A 100 -8.37 -10.98 6.70
CA GLY A 100 -8.89 -11.78 7.81
C GLY A 100 -7.83 -12.77 8.26
N ARG A 101 -7.44 -13.66 7.36
CA ARG A 101 -6.51 -14.76 7.59
C ARG A 101 -5.09 -14.46 7.09
N TYR A 102 -4.96 -13.60 6.09
CA TYR A 102 -3.69 -13.25 5.43
C TYR A 102 -3.31 -11.82 5.74
N GLN A 103 -2.02 -11.51 5.69
CA GLN A 103 -1.50 -10.15 5.83
C GLN A 103 -1.58 -9.39 4.51
N ALA A 104 -1.47 -8.06 4.55
CA ALA A 104 -1.58 -7.22 3.36
C ALA A 104 -0.50 -7.53 2.34
N ASP A 105 0.72 -7.79 2.80
CA ASP A 105 1.87 -8.16 1.97
C ASP A 105 1.66 -9.48 1.23
N GLU A 106 1.14 -10.53 1.91
CA GLU A 106 0.81 -11.82 1.30
C GLU A 106 -0.26 -11.66 0.20
N MET A 107 -1.28 -10.83 0.46
CA MET A 107 -2.35 -10.57 -0.50
C MET A 107 -1.83 -9.81 -1.72
N ILE A 108 -1.00 -8.78 -1.50
CA ILE A 108 -0.39 -7.99 -2.56
C ILE A 108 0.53 -8.86 -3.42
N ALA A 109 1.41 -9.67 -2.80
CA ALA A 109 2.32 -10.56 -3.50
C ALA A 109 1.56 -11.61 -4.34
N THR A 110 0.51 -12.21 -3.76
CA THR A 110 -0.35 -13.17 -4.46
C THR A 110 -1.06 -12.52 -5.65
N ALA A 111 -1.64 -11.34 -5.46
CA ALA A 111 -2.31 -10.60 -6.51
C ALA A 111 -1.35 -10.17 -7.62
N ALA A 112 -0.16 -9.69 -7.27
CA ALA A 112 0.86 -9.31 -8.23
C ALA A 112 1.25 -10.50 -9.13
N SER A 113 1.42 -11.69 -8.54
CA SER A 113 1.70 -12.91 -9.28
C SER A 113 0.57 -13.31 -10.23
N ARG A 114 -0.70 -13.22 -9.79
CA ARG A 114 -1.87 -13.55 -10.60
C ARG A 114 -2.05 -12.57 -11.76
N PHE A 115 -2.02 -11.26 -11.49
CA PHE A 115 -2.17 -10.23 -12.52
C PHE A 115 -1.00 -10.20 -13.50
N ALA A 116 0.20 -10.59 -13.09
CA ALA A 116 1.32 -10.74 -14.02
C ALA A 116 1.08 -11.79 -15.10
N GLY A 117 0.25 -12.82 -14.84
CA GLY A 117 -0.15 -13.84 -15.80
C GLY A 117 -1.32 -13.43 -16.70
N ASP A 118 -2.04 -12.35 -16.40
CA ASP A 118 -3.20 -11.92 -17.16
C ASP A 118 -2.79 -11.09 -18.39
N VAL A 119 -3.18 -11.55 -19.59
CA VAL A 119 -2.82 -10.89 -20.86
C VAL A 119 -3.44 -9.50 -21.03
N SER A 120 -4.53 -9.20 -20.34
CA SER A 120 -5.17 -7.87 -20.34
C SER A 120 -4.45 -6.85 -19.48
N VAL A 121 -3.64 -7.30 -18.54
CA VAL A 121 -2.84 -6.43 -17.65
C VAL A 121 -1.52 -6.12 -18.34
N ARG A 122 -1.22 -4.87 -18.59
CA ARG A 122 0.05 -4.40 -19.12
C ARG A 122 1.14 -4.39 -18.07
N GLN A 123 0.83 -3.91 -16.87
CA GLN A 123 1.79 -3.77 -15.79
C GLN A 123 1.09 -3.84 -14.43
N VAL A 124 1.77 -4.45 -13.48
CA VAL A 124 1.40 -4.45 -12.06
C VAL A 124 2.39 -3.55 -11.32
N VAL A 125 1.88 -2.58 -10.57
CA VAL A 125 2.67 -1.63 -9.79
C VAL A 125 2.37 -1.83 -8.31
N ILE A 126 3.33 -2.33 -7.54
CA ILE A 126 3.23 -2.46 -6.08
C ILE A 126 3.63 -1.13 -5.45
N CYS A 127 2.67 -0.47 -4.81
CA CYS A 127 2.86 0.82 -4.14
C CYS A 127 3.16 0.60 -2.65
N SER A 128 4.41 0.32 -2.35
CA SER A 128 4.94 0.19 -0.98
C SER A 128 6.44 0.49 -0.99
N ASN A 129 6.97 0.97 0.14
CA ASN A 129 8.42 1.16 0.33
C ASN A 129 9.08 -0.05 1.01
N ASP A 130 8.31 -1.09 1.31
CA ASP A 130 8.86 -2.31 1.88
C ASP A 130 9.75 -2.99 0.85
N LYS A 131 11.01 -3.22 1.25
CA LYS A 131 12.02 -3.88 0.43
C LYS A 131 11.64 -5.32 0.07
N ASP A 132 10.84 -5.97 0.92
CA ASP A 132 10.46 -7.36 0.74
C ASP A 132 9.60 -7.57 -0.51
N PHE A 133 8.88 -6.53 -0.95
CA PHE A 133 8.17 -6.58 -2.25
C PHE A 133 9.09 -6.63 -3.46
N HIS A 134 10.38 -6.29 -3.33
CA HIS A 134 11.31 -6.42 -4.46
C HIS A 134 11.46 -7.87 -4.93
N GLN A 135 11.18 -8.87 -4.09
CA GLN A 135 11.09 -10.27 -4.52
C GLN A 135 9.99 -10.54 -5.55
N CYS A 136 8.95 -9.72 -5.57
CA CYS A 136 7.82 -9.85 -6.49
C CYS A 136 8.09 -9.29 -7.87
N VAL A 137 9.17 -8.51 -8.04
CA VAL A 137 9.50 -7.83 -9.30
C VAL A 137 9.79 -8.85 -10.40
N ARG A 138 9.28 -8.58 -11.62
CA ARG A 138 9.47 -9.42 -12.82
C ARG A 138 9.66 -8.54 -14.05
N GLY A 139 10.89 -8.34 -14.46
CA GLY A 139 11.21 -7.42 -15.56
C GLY A 139 10.58 -6.04 -15.34
N GLU A 140 9.86 -5.56 -16.35
CA GLU A 140 9.02 -4.36 -16.31
C GLU A 140 7.53 -4.68 -16.06
N ARG A 141 7.19 -5.97 -15.95
CA ARG A 141 5.82 -6.46 -15.84
C ARG A 141 5.24 -6.29 -14.44
N VAL A 142 6.05 -6.57 -13.42
CA VAL A 142 5.75 -6.30 -12.01
C VAL A 142 6.86 -5.42 -11.48
N VAL A 143 6.49 -4.23 -11.02
CA VAL A 143 7.43 -3.21 -10.53
C VAL A 143 7.00 -2.70 -9.16
N CYS A 144 7.94 -2.19 -8.37
CA CYS A 144 7.66 -1.51 -7.11
C CYS A 144 7.76 0.00 -7.29
N LEU A 145 6.83 0.74 -6.68
CA LEU A 145 6.79 2.19 -6.72
C LEU A 145 6.88 2.77 -5.31
N ASP A 146 8.01 3.42 -5.02
CA ASP A 146 8.08 4.36 -3.90
C ASP A 146 7.37 5.66 -4.30
N ARG A 147 6.16 5.83 -3.80
CA ARG A 147 5.31 6.98 -4.15
C ARG A 147 5.80 8.30 -3.55
N VAL A 148 6.57 8.24 -2.48
CA VAL A 148 7.14 9.43 -1.82
C VAL A 148 8.32 9.98 -2.61
N ARG A 149 9.25 9.08 -2.94
CA ARG A 149 10.45 9.44 -3.72
C ARG A 149 10.20 9.46 -5.22
N LYS A 150 9.03 8.96 -5.67
CA LYS A 150 8.66 8.78 -7.08
C LYS A 150 9.66 7.92 -7.83
N VAL A 151 10.13 6.86 -7.18
CA VAL A 151 11.10 5.91 -7.74
C VAL A 151 10.38 4.62 -8.11
N LEU A 152 10.43 4.29 -9.38
CA LEU A 152 9.98 3.00 -9.92
C LEU A 152 11.18 2.05 -9.93
N THR A 153 11.00 0.87 -9.38
CA THR A 153 12.02 -0.18 -9.31
C THR A 153 11.56 -1.39 -10.10
N ASP A 154 12.18 -1.64 -11.22
CA ASP A 154 12.07 -2.85 -12.05
C ASP A 154 13.18 -3.85 -11.69
N GLU A 155 13.31 -4.93 -12.46
CA GLU A 155 14.35 -5.94 -12.22
C GLU A 155 15.77 -5.39 -12.37
N ALA A 156 16.00 -4.47 -13.31
CA ALA A 156 17.29 -3.81 -13.47
C ALA A 156 17.61 -2.94 -12.25
N GLY A 157 16.62 -2.23 -11.71
CA GLY A 157 16.72 -1.46 -10.48
C GLY A 157 17.01 -2.33 -9.26
N VAL A 158 16.38 -3.51 -9.14
CA VAL A 158 16.68 -4.48 -8.07
C VAL A 158 18.13 -4.94 -8.15
N ARG A 159 18.59 -5.34 -9.34
CA ARG A 159 19.99 -5.77 -9.56
C ARG A 159 20.98 -4.65 -9.25
N ALA A 160 20.70 -3.44 -9.68
CA ALA A 160 21.57 -2.28 -9.42
C ALA A 160 21.65 -1.95 -7.92
N LYS A 161 20.55 -2.13 -7.18
CA LYS A 161 20.46 -1.79 -5.75
C LYS A 161 21.07 -2.86 -4.84
N TYR A 162 20.84 -4.14 -5.15
CA TYR A 162 21.16 -5.25 -4.24
C TYR A 162 22.24 -6.19 -4.79
N GLY A 163 22.59 -6.11 -6.07
CA GLY A 163 23.53 -7.01 -6.72
C GLY A 163 23.00 -8.41 -7.03
N VAL A 164 21.70 -8.66 -6.75
CA VAL A 164 21.05 -9.96 -6.89
C VAL A 164 19.78 -9.85 -7.72
N VAL A 165 19.24 -10.98 -8.18
CA VAL A 165 17.93 -11.03 -8.84
C VAL A 165 16.78 -10.96 -7.81
N PRO A 166 15.57 -10.53 -8.21
CA PRO A 166 14.41 -10.42 -7.32
C PRO A 166 14.15 -11.67 -6.46
N GLN A 167 14.30 -12.86 -7.03
CA GLN A 167 14.04 -14.14 -6.37
C GLN A 167 15.02 -14.44 -5.21
N GLN A 168 16.15 -13.74 -5.15
CA GLN A 168 17.17 -13.88 -4.11
C GLN A 168 17.03 -12.86 -2.98
N ILE A 169 16.08 -11.92 -3.07
CA ILE A 169 15.82 -10.91 -2.04
C ILE A 169 15.50 -11.53 -0.67
N PRO A 170 14.71 -12.63 -0.55
CA PRO A 170 14.42 -13.24 0.74
C PRO A 170 15.66 -13.79 1.48
N ASP A 171 16.76 -14.01 0.75
CA ASP A 171 17.99 -14.57 1.31
C ASP A 171 18.98 -13.47 1.81
N LEU A 172 18.61 -12.19 1.69
CA LEU A 172 19.40 -11.01 2.12
C LEU A 172 18.97 -10.52 3.51
#